data_6beba61656c088cd0399ab4b33dbbfcc
#
_entry.id   6beba61656c088cd0399ab4b33dbbfcc
#
_cell.length_a   1.000
_cell.length_b   1.000
_cell.length_c   1.000
_cell.angle_alpha   90.00
_cell.angle_beta   90.00
_cell.angle_gamma   90.00
#
_symmetry.space_group_name_H-M   'P 1'
#
loop_
_entity.id
_entity.type
_entity.pdbx_description
1 polymer ?
#
loop_
_entity_poly.entity_id
_entity_poly.type
_entity_poly.pdbx_seq_one_letter_code
_entity_poly.pdbx_strand_id
1 'polypeptide(L)' 'TEESRKELVKILHKKLEESRIALRGQRDKIKDETITLEKEKQISEDERFQDLKNLDEMTKEYNEKLKEVSDNKEKEIMTI' A
#
# COMPACT_ATOMS: atom_id res chain seq x y z
N THR A 1 -1.95 -30.93 0.30
CA THR A 1 -1.05 -31.35 1.39
C THR A 1 -0.59 -30.17 2.24
N GLU A 2 -0.03 -30.46 3.40
CA GLU A 2 0.55 -29.45 4.30
C GLU A 2 1.67 -28.66 3.60
N GLU A 3 2.51 -29.35 2.86
CA GLU A 3 3.60 -28.72 2.11
C GLU A 3 3.07 -27.79 1.02
N SER A 4 2.05 -28.19 0.29
CA SER A 4 1.42 -27.37 -0.74
C SER A 4 0.80 -26.10 -0.14
N ARG A 5 0.17 -26.20 1.04
CA ARG A 5 -0.42 -25.07 1.73
C ARG A 5 0.65 -24.08 2.17
N LYS A 6 1.76 -24.56 2.73
CA LYS A 6 2.89 -23.71 3.13
C LYS A 6 3.47 -22.95 1.93
N GLU A 7 3.58 -23.61 0.79
CA GLU A 7 4.05 -22.96 -0.43
C GLU A 7 3.08 -21.87 -0.91
N LEU A 8 1.78 -22.14 -0.85
CA LEU A 8 0.77 -21.14 -1.20
C LEU A 8 0.82 -19.91 -0.29
N VAL A 9 1.05 -20.11 1.02
CA VAL A 9 1.20 -19.02 1.98
C VAL A 9 2.45 -18.19 1.67
N LYS A 10 3.55 -18.82 1.29
CA LYS A 10 4.76 -18.10 0.87
C LYS A 10 4.50 -17.22 -0.35
N ILE A 11 3.79 -17.76 -1.35
CA ILE A 11 3.41 -17.01 -2.55
C ILE A 11 2.52 -15.82 -2.17
N LEU A 12 1.57 -16.05 -1.27
CA LEU A 12 0.68 -14.99 -0.78
C LEU A 12 1.46 -13.86 -0.11
N HIS A 13 2.39 -14.20 0.79
CA HIS A 13 3.20 -13.21 1.50
C HIS A 13 4.12 -12.44 0.55
N LYS A 14 4.66 -13.11 -0.47
CA LYS A 14 5.46 -12.46 -1.51
C LYS A 14 4.63 -11.44 -2.28
N LYS A 15 3.42 -11.83 -2.70
CA LYS A 15 2.50 -10.92 -3.40
C LYS A 15 2.09 -9.73 -2.55
N LEU A 16 1.87 -9.96 -1.25
CA LEU A 16 1.55 -8.88 -0.31
C LEU A 16 2.70 -7.86 -0.26
N GLU A 17 3.94 -8.33 -0.13
CA GLU A 17 5.10 -7.46 -0.08
C GLU A 17 5.30 -6.70 -1.40
N GLU A 18 5.13 -7.36 -2.53
CA GLU A 18 5.18 -6.73 -3.85
C GLU A 18 4.12 -5.62 -3.97
N SER A 19 2.91 -5.86 -3.47
CA SER A 19 1.83 -4.88 -3.47
C SER A 19 2.16 -3.67 -2.58
N ARG A 20 2.77 -3.90 -1.42
CA ARG A 20 3.19 -2.83 -0.51
C ARG A 20 4.29 -1.97 -1.12
N ILE A 21 5.24 -2.60 -1.79
CA ILE A 21 6.32 -1.89 -2.49
C ILE A 21 5.74 -1.03 -3.62
N ALA A 22 4.82 -1.58 -4.42
CA ALA A 22 4.15 -0.85 -5.48
C ALA A 22 3.36 0.35 -4.94
N LEU A 23 2.64 0.16 -3.84
CA LEU A 23 1.87 1.22 -3.18
C LEU A 23 2.79 2.35 -2.68
N ARG A 24 3.90 2.00 -2.06
CA ARG A 24 4.89 2.98 -1.59
C ARG A 24 5.48 3.77 -2.76
N GLY A 25 5.80 3.09 -3.85
CA GLY A 25 6.30 3.74 -5.06
C GLY A 25 5.31 4.75 -5.63
N GLN A 26 4.03 4.41 -5.67
CA GLN A 26 2.98 5.34 -6.10
C GLN A 26 2.84 6.52 -5.15
N ARG A 27 2.90 6.27 -3.84
CA ARG A 27 2.85 7.34 -2.84
C ARG A 27 4.01 8.32 -3.03
N ASP A 28 5.21 7.82 -3.19
CA ASP A 28 6.41 8.65 -3.34
C ASP A 28 6.33 9.49 -4.61
N LYS A 29 5.83 8.91 -5.69
CA LYS A 29 5.63 9.62 -6.95
C LYS A 29 4.63 10.77 -6.80
N ILE A 30 3.48 10.51 -6.18
CA ILE A 30 2.44 11.53 -5.95
C ILE A 30 2.97 12.62 -5.03
N LYS A 31 3.71 12.24 -3.98
CA LYS A 31 4.35 13.19 -3.06
C LYS A 31 5.26 14.15 -3.82
N ASP A 32 6.14 13.61 -4.66
CA ASP A 32 7.08 14.43 -5.43
C ASP A 32 6.36 15.36 -6.42
N GLU A 33 5.33 14.85 -7.09
CA GLU A 33 4.50 15.66 -7.99
C GLU A 33 3.80 16.80 -7.24
N THR A 34 3.28 16.53 -6.04
CA THR A 34 2.61 17.52 -5.20
C THR A 34 3.58 18.63 -4.75
N ILE A 35 4.79 18.24 -4.33
CA ILE A 35 5.84 19.20 -3.95
C ILE A 35 6.22 20.07 -5.15
N THR A 36 6.32 19.48 -6.34
CA THR A 36 6.62 20.21 -7.57
C THR A 36 5.53 21.23 -7.91
N LEU A 37 4.26 20.84 -7.75
CA LEU A 37 3.14 21.76 -7.98
C LEU A 37 3.20 23.00 -7.07
N GLU A 38 3.59 22.82 -5.82
CA GLU A 38 3.76 23.96 -4.90
C GLU A 38 4.91 24.85 -5.35
N LYS A 39 6.05 24.27 -5.74
CA LYS A 39 7.21 25.02 -6.24
C LYS A 39 6.86 25.84 -7.48
N GLU A 40 6.01 25.28 -8.33
CA GLU A 40 5.52 25.93 -9.55
C GLU A 40 4.35 26.89 -9.28
N LYS A 41 3.97 27.05 -8.04
CA LYS A 41 2.86 27.91 -7.58
C LYS A 41 1.50 27.53 -8.18
N GLN A 42 1.33 26.27 -8.51
CA GLN A 42 0.04 25.72 -8.98
C GLN A 42 -0.89 25.41 -7.79
N ILE A 43 -0.31 25.11 -6.63
CA ILE A 43 -1.05 24.93 -5.38
C ILE A 43 -0.35 25.71 -4.27
N SER A 44 -1.11 26.04 -3.21
CA SER A 44 -0.59 26.73 -2.05
C SER A 44 0.17 25.77 -1.12
N GLU A 45 0.89 26.33 -0.16
CA GLU A 45 1.53 25.56 0.91
C GLU A 45 0.50 24.78 1.73
N ASP A 46 -0.64 25.41 2.07
CA ASP A 46 -1.72 24.76 2.81
C ASP A 46 -2.32 23.60 2.03
N GLU A 47 -2.54 23.79 0.73
CA GLU A 47 -3.04 22.73 -0.15
C GLU A 47 -2.05 21.57 -0.21
N ARG A 48 -0.76 21.85 -0.39
CA ARG A 48 0.28 20.82 -0.37
C ARG A 48 0.26 20.05 0.96
N PHE A 49 0.22 20.75 2.08
CA PHE A 49 0.18 20.12 3.41
C PHE A 49 -1.02 19.18 3.55
N GLN A 50 -2.20 19.66 3.17
CA GLN A 50 -3.43 18.87 3.27
C GLN A 50 -3.41 17.65 2.33
N ASP A 51 -2.94 17.84 1.11
CA ASP A 51 -2.84 16.76 0.13
C ASP A 51 -1.88 15.66 0.59
N LEU A 52 -0.72 16.02 1.15
CA LEU A 52 0.23 15.04 1.65
C LEU A 52 -0.30 14.31 2.88
N LYS A 53 -1.02 15.00 3.74
CA LYS A 53 -1.69 14.38 4.89
C LYS A 53 -2.73 13.36 4.43
N ASN A 54 -3.58 13.74 3.47
CA ASN A 54 -4.59 12.85 2.92
C ASN A 54 -3.95 11.63 2.23
N LEU A 55 -2.85 11.85 1.52
CA LEU A 55 -2.11 10.78 0.85
C LEU A 55 -1.58 9.75 1.85
N ASP A 56 -1.00 10.21 2.96
CA ASP A 56 -0.48 9.33 4.01
C ASP A 56 -1.60 8.55 4.69
N GLU A 57 -2.73 9.18 4.98
CA GLU A 57 -3.90 8.51 5.55
C GLU A 57 -4.44 7.44 4.61
N MET A 58 -4.57 7.75 3.34
CA MET A 58 -5.04 6.82 2.31
C MET A 58 -4.07 5.62 2.18
N THR A 59 -2.77 5.88 2.16
CA THR A 59 -1.74 4.84 2.07
C THR A 59 -1.82 3.90 3.26
N LYS A 60 -2.00 4.44 4.46
CA LYS A 60 -2.17 3.65 5.68
C LYS A 60 -3.40 2.75 5.59
N GLU A 61 -4.54 3.28 5.16
CA GLU A 61 -5.77 2.52 5.01
C GLU A 61 -5.61 1.38 3.99
N TYR A 62 -4.96 1.64 2.87
CA TYR A 62 -4.69 0.61 1.86
C TYR A 62 -3.79 -0.49 2.40
N ASN A 63 -2.74 -0.13 3.14
CA ASN A 63 -1.86 -1.12 3.76
C ASN A 63 -2.59 -2.00 4.77
N GLU A 64 -3.50 -1.41 5.55
CA GLU A 64 -4.34 -2.15 6.50
C GLU A 64 -5.27 -3.12 5.77
N LYS A 65 -5.87 -2.69 4.66
CA LYS A 65 -6.71 -3.55 3.83
C LYS A 65 -5.94 -4.68 3.17
N LEU A 66 -4.75 -4.40 2.67
CA LEU A 66 -3.88 -5.42 2.10
C LEU A 66 -3.55 -6.50 3.13
N LYS A 67 -3.25 -6.09 4.35
CA LYS A 67 -2.97 -7.03 5.45
C LYS A 67 -4.21 -7.86 5.77
N GLU A 68 -5.37 -7.23 5.89
CA GLU A 68 -6.63 -7.92 6.20
C GLU A 68 -6.97 -8.96 5.13
N VAL A 69 -6.90 -8.59 3.86
CA VAL A 69 -7.16 -9.51 2.74
C VAL A 69 -6.17 -10.67 2.76
N SER A 70 -4.88 -10.38 3.01
CA SER A 70 -3.83 -11.40 3.09
C SER A 70 -4.07 -12.36 4.24
N ASP A 71 -4.40 -11.83 5.43
CA ASP A 71 -4.68 -12.65 6.61
C ASP A 71 -5.89 -13.56 6.39
N ASN A 72 -6.94 -13.03 5.78
CA ASN A 72 -8.15 -13.81 5.47
C ASN A 72 -7.85 -14.91 4.45
N LYS A 73 -7.05 -14.59 3.42
CA LYS A 73 -6.65 -15.56 2.40
C LYS A 73 -5.78 -16.66 2.99
N GLU A 74 -4.87 -16.29 3.88
CA GLU A 74 -4.03 -17.26 4.59
C GLU A 74 -4.89 -18.25 5.40
N LYS A 75 -5.89 -17.75 6.11
CA LYS A 75 -6.83 -18.60 6.84
C LYS A 75 -7.56 -19.57 5.91
N GLU A 76 -8.04 -19.09 4.76
CA GLU A 76 -8.68 -19.94 3.76
C GLU A 76 -7.76 -21.05 3.27
N ILE A 77 -6.48 -20.71 2.99
CA ILE A 77 -5.48 -21.67 2.52
C ILE A 77 -5.20 -22.73 3.58
N MET A 78 -5.09 -22.33 4.84
CA MET A 78 -4.74 -23.21 5.95
C MET A 78 -5.93 -23.95 6.54
N THR A 79 -7.15 -23.57 6.22
CA THR A 79 -8.37 -24.23 6.70
C THR A 79 -8.82 -25.29 5.69
N ILE A 80 -9.13 -26.46 6.20
CA ILE A 80 -9.65 -27.57 5.37
C ILE A 80 -11.16 -27.50 5.26
#